data_7411df8e3836e92fcd619ea6c4200a20
#
_entry.id   7411df8e3836e92fcd619ea6c4200a20
#
_cell.length_a   1.000
_cell.length_b   1.000
_cell.length_c   1.000
_cell.angle_alpha   90.00
_cell.angle_beta   90.00
_cell.angle_gamma   90.00
#
_symmetry.space_group_name_H-M   'P 1'
#
loop_
_entity.id
_entity.type
_entity.pdbx_description
1 polymer ?
#
loop_
_entity_poly.entity_id
_entity_poly.type
_entity_poly.pdbx_seq_one_letter_code
_entity_poly.pdbx_strand_id
1 'polypeptide(L)'
;IVESEDGKKALEYLKKDKGLSVAAIILDLIMPVMDGFAFLEEFKKHSEYKYIPIVIATTEDNVENEKRCLEYGVWDFIPKSFHREIIWFRVMNAIKRSKQHFLEYDSLTGIYNRQMFYQKTREMLDDSKDETFAFIRLDIDRFKMINSFYGAAEGDRLLRCMAHNICGVLSAYKTYTYGRLNSDVFGICVAVEKEQDALLIAQKIREQVKKNGELRCYLETSAGCYIIRDKEMEVSAIYEHAVIAAQEC
;
A
#
# COMPACT_ATOMS: atom_id res chain seq x y z
N ILE A 1 22.61 -12.98 -11.15
CA ILE A 1 21.80 -12.61 -12.33
C ILE A 1 21.28 -13.91 -12.90
N VAL A 2 19.97 -13.96 -13.19
CA VAL A 2 19.32 -15.06 -13.92
C VAL A 2 18.87 -14.50 -15.25
N GLU A 3 19.15 -15.19 -16.33
CA GLU A 3 18.75 -14.81 -17.67
C GLU A 3 17.64 -15.75 -18.18
N SER A 4 16.64 -15.18 -18.82
CA SER A 4 15.54 -15.89 -19.46
C SER A 4 15.43 -15.48 -20.92
N GLU A 5 15.26 -16.43 -21.81
CA GLU A 5 15.22 -16.20 -23.27
C GLU A 5 13.92 -15.56 -23.73
N ASP A 6 12.85 -15.72 -22.93
CA ASP A 6 11.51 -15.19 -23.23
C ASP A 6 10.70 -14.93 -21.96
N GLY A 7 9.59 -14.22 -22.10
CA GLY A 7 8.71 -13.85 -21.00
C GLY A 7 8.05 -15.04 -20.31
N LYS A 8 7.79 -16.14 -21.02
CA LYS A 8 7.17 -17.35 -20.44
C LYS A 8 8.11 -18.03 -19.45
N LYS A 9 9.38 -18.23 -19.85
CA LYS A 9 10.41 -18.81 -18.96
C LYS A 9 10.67 -17.92 -17.75
N ALA A 10 10.64 -16.59 -17.93
CA ALA A 10 10.77 -15.64 -16.83
C ALA A 10 9.61 -15.78 -15.81
N LEU A 11 8.37 -15.89 -16.27
CA LEU A 11 7.21 -16.14 -15.40
C LEU A 11 7.27 -17.51 -14.70
N GLU A 12 7.71 -18.55 -15.39
CA GLU A 12 7.90 -19.87 -14.77
C GLU A 12 8.95 -19.81 -13.65
N TYR A 13 10.05 -19.07 -13.86
CA TYR A 13 11.06 -18.84 -12.84
C TYR A 13 10.45 -18.11 -11.63
N LEU A 14 9.73 -17.01 -11.84
CA LEU A 14 9.08 -16.24 -10.77
C LEU A 14 8.09 -17.10 -9.97
N LYS A 15 7.29 -17.94 -10.64
CA LYS A 15 6.35 -18.85 -9.97
C LYS A 15 7.06 -19.88 -9.09
N LYS A 16 8.18 -20.43 -9.58
CA LYS A 16 8.98 -21.41 -8.83
C LYS A 16 9.67 -20.78 -7.60
N ASP A 17 10.23 -19.59 -7.78
CA ASP A 17 10.94 -18.80 -6.74
C ASP A 17 9.98 -18.03 -5.84
N LYS A 18 8.70 -17.90 -6.19
CA LYS A 18 7.71 -17.02 -5.55
C LYS A 18 8.16 -15.55 -5.47
N GLY A 19 9.05 -15.13 -6.37
CA GLY A 19 9.60 -13.78 -6.41
C GLY A 19 10.55 -13.41 -5.25
N LEU A 20 10.89 -14.35 -4.38
CA LEU A 20 11.62 -14.08 -3.12
C LEU A 20 13.08 -13.65 -3.33
N SER A 21 13.75 -14.16 -4.36
CA SER A 21 15.16 -13.83 -4.66
C SER A 21 15.34 -12.76 -5.73
N VAL A 22 14.25 -12.29 -6.37
CA VAL A 22 14.31 -11.34 -7.47
C VAL A 22 14.25 -9.91 -6.96
N ALA A 23 15.37 -9.19 -7.07
CA ALA A 23 15.47 -7.80 -6.62
C ALA A 23 14.95 -6.79 -7.68
N ALA A 24 15.07 -7.11 -8.96
CA ALA A 24 14.54 -6.34 -10.08
C ALA A 24 14.46 -7.21 -11.34
N ILE A 25 13.65 -6.79 -12.30
CA ILE A 25 13.55 -7.39 -13.63
C ILE A 25 13.99 -6.36 -14.65
N ILE A 26 14.97 -6.73 -15.48
CA ILE A 26 15.31 -5.98 -16.69
C ILE A 26 14.63 -6.69 -17.84
N LEU A 27 13.68 -6.02 -18.49
CA LEU A 27 12.81 -6.61 -19.49
C LEU A 27 13.06 -5.99 -20.86
N ASP A 28 13.31 -6.85 -21.85
CA ASP A 28 13.24 -6.43 -23.25
C ASP A 28 11.79 -6.50 -23.75
N LEU A 29 11.42 -5.61 -24.66
CA LEU A 29 10.09 -5.65 -25.30
C LEU A 29 10.07 -6.68 -26.42
N ILE A 30 11.19 -6.89 -27.13
CA ILE A 30 11.26 -7.80 -28.27
C ILE A 30 11.89 -9.12 -27.82
N MET A 31 11.04 -10.11 -27.59
CA MET A 31 11.46 -11.45 -27.22
C MET A 31 10.63 -12.51 -27.99
N PRO A 32 11.21 -13.69 -28.27
CA PRO A 32 10.46 -14.79 -28.86
C PRO A 32 9.41 -15.32 -27.88
N VAL A 33 8.46 -16.13 -28.40
CA VAL A 33 7.42 -16.87 -27.65
C VAL A 33 6.45 -15.96 -26.88
N MET A 34 6.95 -15.17 -25.93
CA MET A 34 6.21 -14.18 -25.15
C MET A 34 7.01 -12.88 -25.11
N ASP A 35 6.49 -11.85 -25.74
CA ASP A 35 7.11 -10.52 -25.76
C ASP A 35 6.99 -9.80 -24.42
N GLY A 36 7.63 -8.62 -24.31
CA GLY A 36 7.64 -7.85 -23.07
C GLY A 36 6.26 -7.35 -22.66
N PHE A 37 5.39 -6.99 -23.60
CA PHE A 37 4.03 -6.53 -23.27
C PHE A 37 3.14 -7.65 -22.76
N ALA A 38 3.19 -8.82 -23.39
CA ALA A 38 2.48 -10.00 -22.91
C ALA A 38 2.98 -10.45 -21.52
N PHE A 39 4.30 -10.32 -21.29
CA PHE A 39 4.87 -10.54 -19.96
C PHE A 39 4.31 -9.57 -18.94
N LEU A 40 4.28 -8.26 -19.21
CA LEU A 40 3.76 -7.22 -18.30
C LEU A 40 2.27 -7.46 -17.98
N GLU A 41 1.48 -7.84 -18.96
CA GLU A 41 0.05 -8.14 -18.78
C GLU A 41 -0.15 -9.33 -17.84
N GLU A 42 0.62 -10.41 -18.03
CA GLU A 42 0.54 -11.59 -17.17
C GLU A 42 1.10 -11.32 -15.77
N PHE A 43 2.24 -10.60 -15.66
CA PHE A 43 2.86 -10.21 -14.41
C PHE A 43 1.92 -9.40 -13.52
N LYS A 44 1.14 -8.50 -14.09
CA LYS A 44 0.16 -7.66 -13.37
C LYS A 44 -0.94 -8.46 -12.66
N LYS A 45 -1.24 -9.67 -13.10
CA LYS A 45 -2.23 -10.55 -12.47
C LYS A 45 -1.74 -11.13 -11.14
N HIS A 46 -0.43 -11.05 -10.89
CA HIS A 46 0.23 -11.59 -9.72
C HIS A 46 0.55 -10.49 -8.70
N SER A 47 -0.35 -10.28 -7.73
CA SER A 47 -0.19 -9.24 -6.72
C SER A 47 1.05 -9.42 -5.83
N GLU A 48 1.55 -10.65 -5.70
CA GLU A 48 2.75 -11.00 -4.95
C GLU A 48 4.03 -10.43 -5.56
N TYR A 49 4.06 -10.14 -6.87
CA TYR A 49 5.23 -9.58 -7.55
C TYR A 49 5.20 -8.05 -7.68
N LYS A 50 4.15 -7.40 -7.23
CA LYS A 50 3.84 -5.97 -7.40
C LYS A 50 5.01 -5.04 -7.02
N TYR A 51 5.89 -5.46 -6.10
CA TYR A 51 7.02 -4.65 -5.63
C TYR A 51 8.35 -5.00 -6.28
N ILE A 52 8.38 -5.99 -7.17
CA ILE A 52 9.58 -6.26 -7.97
C ILE A 52 9.63 -5.19 -9.06
N PRO A 53 10.61 -4.26 -9.02
CA PRO A 53 10.68 -3.21 -10.00
C PRO A 53 11.05 -3.78 -11.37
N ILE A 54 10.29 -3.39 -12.39
CA ILE A 54 10.57 -3.71 -13.80
C ILE A 54 11.18 -2.48 -14.45
N VAL A 55 12.33 -2.65 -15.04
CA VAL A 55 13.02 -1.66 -15.86
C VAL A 55 13.05 -2.18 -17.29
N ILE A 56 12.43 -1.45 -18.20
CA ILE A 56 12.46 -1.81 -19.63
C ILE A 56 13.82 -1.44 -20.20
N ALA A 57 14.45 -2.36 -20.92
CA ALA A 57 15.66 -2.12 -21.68
C ALA A 57 15.46 -2.66 -23.12
N THR A 58 15.22 -1.77 -24.08
CA THR A 58 14.85 -2.17 -25.44
C THR A 58 15.62 -1.39 -26.50
N THR A 59 15.68 -1.96 -27.70
CA THR A 59 16.17 -1.27 -28.91
C THR A 59 15.09 -0.43 -29.58
N GLU A 60 13.80 -0.71 -29.29
CA GLU A 60 12.69 0.09 -29.77
C GLU A 60 12.46 1.30 -28.88
N ASP A 61 13.12 2.39 -29.25
CA ASP A 61 13.05 3.68 -28.56
C ASP A 61 12.04 4.58 -29.29
N ASN A 62 10.74 4.37 -28.96
CA ASN A 62 9.70 5.26 -29.43
C ASN A 62 8.76 5.67 -28.29
N VAL A 63 8.22 6.88 -28.38
CA VAL A 63 7.37 7.50 -27.36
C VAL A 63 6.11 6.69 -27.06
N GLU A 64 5.55 6.00 -28.06
CA GLU A 64 4.33 5.20 -27.88
C GLU A 64 4.59 3.98 -26.99
N ASN A 65 5.70 3.26 -27.24
CA ASN A 65 6.10 2.13 -26.41
C ASN A 65 6.46 2.56 -24.98
N GLU A 66 7.17 3.69 -24.83
CA GLU A 66 7.48 4.25 -23.51
C GLU A 66 6.20 4.58 -22.73
N LYS A 67 5.28 5.32 -23.33
CA LYS A 67 3.99 5.67 -22.72
C LYS A 67 3.23 4.41 -22.31
N ARG A 68 3.11 3.45 -23.21
CA ARG A 68 2.42 2.17 -22.94
C ARG A 68 3.06 1.41 -21.77
N CYS A 69 4.39 1.34 -21.71
CA CYS A 69 5.11 0.72 -20.59
C CYS A 69 4.82 1.44 -19.25
N LEU A 70 4.80 2.77 -19.24
CA LEU A 70 4.48 3.57 -18.06
C LEU A 70 3.04 3.30 -17.56
N GLU A 71 2.07 3.11 -18.47
CA GLU A 71 0.70 2.70 -18.14
C GLU A 71 0.62 1.30 -17.49
N TYR A 72 1.57 0.43 -17.82
CA TYR A 72 1.75 -0.86 -17.12
C TYR A 72 2.37 -0.71 -15.72
N GLY A 73 2.88 0.48 -15.38
CA GLY A 73 3.47 0.76 -14.07
C GLY A 73 4.91 0.27 -13.94
N VAL A 74 5.67 0.24 -15.06
CA VAL A 74 7.11 -0.03 -15.00
C VAL A 74 7.85 1.10 -14.28
N TRP A 75 8.97 0.79 -13.66
CA TRP A 75 9.72 1.74 -12.85
C TRP A 75 10.61 2.67 -13.67
N ASP A 76 11.09 2.21 -14.82
CA ASP A 76 11.89 3.00 -15.75
C ASP A 76 11.88 2.38 -17.16
N PHE A 77 12.17 3.21 -18.16
CA PHE A 77 12.30 2.83 -19.56
C PHE A 77 13.65 3.33 -20.09
N ILE A 78 14.47 2.43 -20.62
CA ILE A 78 15.87 2.73 -20.98
C ILE A 78 16.16 2.18 -22.37
N PRO A 79 16.57 3.02 -23.34
CA PRO A 79 17.12 2.55 -24.61
C PRO A 79 18.40 1.72 -24.39
N LYS A 80 18.53 0.60 -25.08
CA LYS A 80 19.76 -0.23 -25.02
C LYS A 80 21.00 0.46 -25.55
N SER A 81 20.84 1.59 -26.25
CA SER A 81 21.93 2.45 -26.69
C SER A 81 22.67 3.15 -25.55
N PHE A 82 22.12 3.19 -24.36
CA PHE A 82 22.75 3.82 -23.20
C PHE A 82 23.96 3.00 -22.71
N HIS A 83 24.94 3.71 -22.16
CA HIS A 83 26.11 3.07 -21.54
C HIS A 83 25.68 2.14 -20.39
N ARG A 84 26.34 0.99 -20.28
CA ARG A 84 26.03 -0.04 -19.25
C ARG A 84 25.99 0.53 -17.83
N GLU A 85 26.84 1.51 -17.52
CA GLU A 85 26.86 2.17 -16.21
C GLU A 85 25.56 2.93 -15.93
N ILE A 86 25.00 3.61 -16.94
CA ILE A 86 23.74 4.33 -16.81
C ILE A 86 22.59 3.34 -16.56
N ILE A 87 22.56 2.25 -17.32
CA ILE A 87 21.57 1.19 -17.12
C ILE A 87 21.66 0.65 -15.69
N TRP A 88 22.89 0.36 -15.23
CA TRP A 88 23.12 -0.12 -13.87
C TRP A 88 22.62 0.87 -12.81
N PHE A 89 22.96 2.15 -12.92
CA PHE A 89 22.47 3.17 -11.97
C PHE A 89 20.96 3.26 -11.93
N ARG A 90 20.29 3.20 -13.07
CA ARG A 90 18.82 3.25 -13.13
C ARG A 90 18.18 2.03 -12.49
N VAL A 91 18.71 0.83 -12.75
CA VAL A 91 18.27 -0.41 -12.10
C VAL A 91 18.47 -0.34 -10.58
N MET A 92 19.64 0.11 -10.13
CA MET A 92 19.93 0.26 -8.70
C MET A 92 19.02 1.29 -8.04
N ASN A 93 18.68 2.39 -8.72
CA ASN A 93 17.72 3.37 -8.24
C ASN A 93 16.31 2.78 -8.15
N ALA A 94 15.88 1.99 -9.13
CA ALA A 94 14.60 1.29 -9.10
C ALA A 94 14.52 0.33 -7.91
N ILE A 95 15.58 -0.47 -7.67
CA ILE A 95 15.68 -1.36 -6.49
C ILE A 95 15.63 -0.55 -5.19
N LYS A 96 16.38 0.56 -5.10
CA LYS A 96 16.38 1.40 -3.89
C LYS A 96 14.99 1.97 -3.60
N ARG A 97 14.31 2.52 -4.60
CA ARG A 97 12.94 3.05 -4.47
C ARG A 97 11.95 1.97 -4.07
N SER A 98 12.04 0.78 -4.68
CA SER A 98 11.18 -0.36 -4.34
C SER A 98 11.36 -0.80 -2.89
N LYS A 99 12.62 -0.92 -2.42
CA LYS A 99 12.92 -1.24 -1.02
C LYS A 99 12.39 -0.16 -0.07
N GLN A 100 12.56 1.12 -0.40
CA GLN A 100 12.03 2.23 0.40
C GLN A 100 10.51 2.15 0.47
N HIS A 101 9.83 1.94 -0.66
CA HIS A 101 8.39 1.76 -0.69
C HIS A 101 7.92 0.60 0.21
N PHE A 102 8.64 -0.53 0.18
CA PHE A 102 8.34 -1.68 1.04
C PHE A 102 8.53 -1.38 2.54
N LEU A 103 9.51 -0.52 2.87
CA LEU A 103 9.75 -0.08 4.25
C LEU A 103 8.71 0.92 4.75
N GLU A 104 8.05 1.65 3.87
CA GLU A 104 7.11 2.72 4.22
C GLU A 104 5.65 2.26 4.18
N TYR A 105 5.28 1.37 3.27
CA TYR A 105 3.90 1.02 3.00
C TYR A 105 3.58 -0.44 3.32
N ASP A 106 2.32 -0.69 3.70
CA ASP A 106 1.77 -2.04 3.81
C ASP A 106 1.59 -2.65 2.42
N SER A 107 2.16 -3.83 2.22
CA SER A 107 2.21 -4.48 0.90
C SER A 107 0.84 -4.86 0.34
N LEU A 108 -0.16 -5.11 1.20
CA LEU A 108 -1.50 -5.50 0.77
C LEU A 108 -2.37 -4.30 0.43
N THR A 109 -2.36 -3.28 1.28
CA THR A 109 -3.30 -2.16 1.21
C THR A 109 -2.72 -0.92 0.52
N GLY A 110 -1.39 -0.81 0.45
CA GLY A 110 -0.69 0.33 -0.16
C GLY A 110 -0.73 1.63 0.66
N ILE A 111 -1.27 1.60 1.88
CA ILE A 111 -1.21 2.72 2.83
C ILE A 111 0.02 2.59 3.73
N TYR A 112 0.33 3.57 4.55
CA TYR A 112 1.48 3.48 5.46
C TYR A 112 1.42 2.21 6.31
N ASN A 113 2.56 1.56 6.49
CA ASN A 113 2.72 0.53 7.51
C ASN A 113 2.80 1.17 8.91
N ARG A 114 2.80 0.35 9.97
CA ARG A 114 2.84 0.83 11.35
C ARG A 114 3.99 1.81 11.62
N GLN A 115 5.19 1.48 11.16
CA GLN A 115 6.38 2.28 11.44
C GLN A 115 6.28 3.66 10.78
N MET A 116 5.94 3.70 9.49
CA MET A 116 5.81 4.95 8.75
C MET A 116 4.63 5.78 9.24
N PHE A 117 3.49 5.14 9.56
CA PHE A 117 2.34 5.84 10.14
C PHE A 117 2.72 6.53 11.46
N TYR A 118 3.47 5.86 12.35
CA TYR A 118 3.91 6.48 13.62
C TYR A 118 4.85 7.65 13.37
N GLN A 119 5.80 7.50 12.44
CA GLN A 119 6.70 8.58 12.06
C GLN A 119 5.94 9.77 11.48
N LYS A 120 5.01 9.55 10.54
CA LYS A 120 4.21 10.62 9.92
C LYS A 120 3.26 11.27 10.92
N THR A 121 2.72 10.52 11.86
CA THR A 121 1.95 11.08 12.96
C THR A 121 2.82 12.01 13.82
N ARG A 122 4.03 11.61 14.18
CA ARG A 122 4.96 12.44 14.95
C ARG A 122 5.30 13.72 14.22
N GLU A 123 5.74 13.62 12.95
CA GLU A 123 6.04 14.77 12.10
C GLU A 123 4.86 15.76 12.05
N MET A 124 3.64 15.25 11.85
CA MET A 124 2.43 16.04 11.76
C MET A 124 2.09 16.77 13.09
N LEU A 125 2.28 16.10 14.23
CA LEU A 125 2.05 16.70 15.56
C LEU A 125 3.08 17.79 15.87
N ASP A 126 4.34 17.62 15.43
CA ASP A 126 5.42 18.58 15.63
C ASP A 126 5.23 19.85 14.77
N ASP A 127 4.76 19.68 13.53
CA ASP A 127 4.58 20.76 12.57
C ASP A 127 3.34 21.65 12.87
N SER A 128 2.33 21.10 13.52
CA SER A 128 1.01 21.74 13.67
C SER A 128 0.68 22.05 15.13
N LYS A 129 1.26 23.12 15.68
CA LYS A 129 1.14 23.45 17.14
C LYS A 129 -0.27 23.87 17.57
N ASP A 130 -1.03 24.52 16.69
CA ASP A 130 -2.33 25.13 17.03
C ASP A 130 -3.54 24.23 16.74
N GLU A 131 -3.36 23.14 16.02
CA GLU A 131 -4.45 22.21 15.67
C GLU A 131 -4.69 21.18 16.78
N THR A 132 -5.95 20.81 16.98
CA THR A 132 -6.32 19.66 17.84
C THR A 132 -6.37 18.40 16.98
N PHE A 133 -5.75 17.34 17.45
CA PHE A 133 -5.73 16.06 16.73
C PHE A 133 -6.51 14.98 17.47
N ALA A 134 -7.17 14.14 16.67
CA ALA A 134 -7.75 12.89 17.12
C ALA A 134 -6.97 11.72 16.57
N PHE A 135 -6.70 10.73 17.40
CA PHE A 135 -6.22 9.41 17.00
C PHE A 135 -7.40 8.45 17.02
N ILE A 136 -7.64 7.78 15.89
CA ILE A 136 -8.73 6.83 15.73
C ILE A 136 -8.10 5.47 15.40
N ARG A 137 -8.35 4.49 16.25
CA ARG A 137 -8.05 3.08 15.99
C ARG A 137 -9.32 2.41 15.45
N LEU A 138 -9.20 1.79 14.29
CA LEU A 138 -10.28 0.98 13.69
C LEU A 138 -9.84 -0.48 13.63
N ASP A 139 -10.71 -1.38 14.03
CA ASP A 139 -10.51 -2.82 14.06
C ASP A 139 -11.64 -3.53 13.33
N ILE A 140 -11.34 -4.56 12.54
CA ILE A 140 -12.36 -5.37 11.86
C ILE A 140 -12.79 -6.50 12.80
N ASP A 141 -14.03 -6.44 13.24
CA ASP A 141 -14.53 -7.42 14.18
C ASP A 141 -14.56 -8.82 13.57
N ARG A 142 -14.06 -9.79 14.32
CA ARG A 142 -14.05 -11.21 13.95
C ARG A 142 -13.32 -11.51 12.61
N PHE A 143 -12.32 -10.73 12.25
CA PHE A 143 -11.58 -10.89 10.98
C PHE A 143 -11.07 -12.32 10.75
N LYS A 144 -10.58 -13.01 11.80
CA LYS A 144 -10.16 -14.41 11.70
C LYS A 144 -11.29 -15.35 11.26
N MET A 145 -12.54 -15.08 11.72
CA MET A 145 -13.71 -15.85 11.29
C MET A 145 -14.04 -15.60 9.83
N ILE A 146 -13.93 -14.34 9.39
CA ILE A 146 -14.13 -13.98 7.97
C ILE A 146 -13.17 -14.78 7.09
N ASN A 147 -11.88 -14.79 7.44
CA ASN A 147 -10.87 -15.59 6.72
C ASN A 147 -11.18 -17.10 6.74
N SER A 148 -11.70 -17.62 7.85
CA SER A 148 -12.01 -19.04 7.97
C SER A 148 -13.23 -19.44 7.12
N PHE A 149 -14.26 -18.60 7.02
CA PHE A 149 -15.50 -18.89 6.30
C PHE A 149 -15.44 -18.55 4.82
N TYR A 150 -14.79 -17.43 4.46
CA TYR A 150 -14.80 -16.90 3.11
C TYR A 150 -13.45 -17.01 2.40
N GLY A 151 -12.40 -17.45 3.11
CA GLY A 151 -11.04 -17.59 2.60
C GLY A 151 -10.21 -16.31 2.72
N ALA A 152 -8.87 -16.48 2.69
CA ALA A 152 -7.92 -15.39 2.82
C ALA A 152 -8.06 -14.31 1.73
N ALA A 153 -8.41 -14.70 0.50
CA ALA A 153 -8.60 -13.77 -0.60
C ALA A 153 -9.73 -12.77 -0.35
N GLU A 154 -10.81 -13.17 0.33
CA GLU A 154 -11.90 -12.28 0.72
C GLU A 154 -11.48 -11.35 1.85
N GLY A 155 -10.71 -11.85 2.84
CA GLY A 155 -10.11 -11.01 3.88
C GLY A 155 -9.17 -9.96 3.29
N ASP A 156 -8.35 -10.32 2.33
CA ASP A 156 -7.45 -9.40 1.62
C ASP A 156 -8.24 -8.31 0.87
N ARG A 157 -9.35 -8.70 0.21
CA ARG A 157 -10.25 -7.76 -0.47
C ARG A 157 -10.87 -6.78 0.52
N LEU A 158 -11.31 -7.28 1.67
CA LEU A 158 -11.86 -6.49 2.74
C LEU A 158 -10.85 -5.45 3.27
N LEU A 159 -9.61 -5.85 3.52
CA LEU A 159 -8.55 -4.95 3.98
C LEU A 159 -8.26 -3.83 2.97
N ARG A 160 -8.22 -4.15 1.67
CA ARG A 160 -8.09 -3.13 0.61
C ARG A 160 -9.28 -2.18 0.56
N CYS A 161 -10.49 -2.71 0.73
CA CYS A 161 -11.72 -1.93 0.81
C CYS A 161 -11.69 -0.95 1.99
N MET A 162 -11.28 -1.40 3.18
CA MET A 162 -11.10 -0.55 4.36
C MET A 162 -10.13 0.60 4.08
N ALA A 163 -8.94 0.30 3.56
CA ALA A 163 -7.94 1.32 3.23
C ALA A 163 -8.47 2.36 2.24
N HIS A 164 -9.19 1.91 1.20
CA HIS A 164 -9.81 2.79 0.20
C HIS A 164 -10.88 3.72 0.81
N ASN A 165 -11.74 3.18 1.66
CA ASN A 165 -12.81 3.97 2.31
C ASN A 165 -12.24 4.96 3.33
N ILE A 166 -11.19 4.59 4.09
CA ILE A 166 -10.47 5.51 4.97
C ILE A 166 -9.93 6.69 4.15
N CYS A 167 -9.23 6.43 3.04
CA CYS A 167 -8.73 7.45 2.13
C CYS A 167 -9.85 8.37 1.63
N GLY A 168 -10.96 7.79 1.17
CA GLY A 168 -12.12 8.53 0.65
C GLY A 168 -12.73 9.47 1.68
N VAL A 169 -12.88 9.04 2.94
CA VAL A 169 -13.41 9.90 4.01
C VAL A 169 -12.41 10.99 4.38
N LEU A 170 -11.12 10.64 4.50
CA LEU A 170 -10.09 11.58 4.94
C LEU A 170 -9.75 12.64 3.90
N SER A 171 -10.04 12.41 2.61
CA SER A 171 -9.81 13.40 1.55
C SER A 171 -10.55 14.74 1.75
N ALA A 172 -11.58 14.77 2.61
CA ALA A 172 -12.29 15.98 3.00
C ALA A 172 -11.55 16.80 4.10
N TYR A 173 -10.48 16.29 4.69
CA TYR A 173 -9.72 16.91 5.76
C TYR A 173 -8.38 17.43 5.24
N LYS A 174 -7.84 18.49 5.84
CA LYS A 174 -6.59 19.10 5.37
C LYS A 174 -5.35 18.42 5.92
N THR A 175 -5.40 18.05 7.21
CA THR A 175 -4.25 17.54 7.96
C THR A 175 -4.60 16.17 8.51
N TYR A 176 -4.04 15.12 7.94
CA TYR A 176 -4.26 13.73 8.38
C TYR A 176 -3.15 12.80 7.94
N THR A 177 -3.03 11.69 8.65
CA THR A 177 -2.26 10.52 8.24
C THR A 177 -3.01 9.25 8.64
N TYR A 178 -2.76 8.16 7.93
CA TYR A 178 -3.38 6.87 8.22
C TYR A 178 -2.50 5.71 7.76
N GLY A 179 -2.66 4.57 8.42
CA GLY A 179 -1.86 3.39 8.14
C GLY A 179 -2.48 2.11 8.67
N ARG A 180 -1.93 0.98 8.23
CA ARG A 180 -2.27 -0.34 8.74
C ARG A 180 -1.28 -0.73 9.83
N LEU A 181 -1.79 -0.95 11.05
CA LEU A 181 -0.96 -1.17 12.23
C LEU A 181 -0.64 -2.65 12.47
N ASN A 182 -1.63 -3.49 12.25
CA ASN A 182 -1.56 -4.95 12.40
C ASN A 182 -2.47 -5.60 11.34
N SER A 183 -2.75 -6.90 11.47
CA SER A 183 -3.50 -7.71 10.49
C SER A 183 -4.81 -7.07 10.02
N ASP A 184 -5.61 -6.58 10.94
CA ASP A 184 -6.96 -6.04 10.74
C ASP A 184 -7.19 -4.68 11.41
N VAL A 185 -6.11 -4.08 11.96
CA VAL A 185 -6.13 -2.82 12.68
C VAL A 185 -5.58 -1.69 11.84
N PHE A 186 -6.34 -0.61 11.75
CA PHE A 186 -5.97 0.63 11.07
C PHE A 186 -5.85 1.76 12.10
N GLY A 187 -4.87 2.64 11.89
CA GLY A 187 -4.68 3.86 12.65
C GLY A 187 -4.93 5.08 11.77
N ILE A 188 -5.57 6.09 12.34
CA ILE A 188 -5.82 7.38 11.69
C ILE A 188 -5.43 8.45 12.70
N CYS A 189 -4.66 9.44 12.27
CA CYS A 189 -4.49 10.68 13.01
C CYS A 189 -4.95 11.84 12.13
N VAL A 190 -5.85 12.68 12.64
CA VAL A 190 -6.53 13.71 11.85
C VAL A 190 -6.78 14.93 12.69
N ALA A 191 -6.59 16.12 12.09
CA ALA A 191 -6.96 17.39 12.73
C ALA A 191 -8.49 17.51 12.81
N VAL A 192 -9.00 17.87 13.98
CA VAL A 192 -10.42 18.02 14.27
C VAL A 192 -10.72 19.37 14.89
N GLU A 193 -11.87 19.95 14.58
CA GLU A 193 -12.33 21.19 15.21
C GLU A 193 -12.99 20.91 16.57
N LYS A 194 -13.69 19.79 16.67
CA LYS A 194 -14.40 19.36 17.87
C LYS A 194 -14.09 17.89 18.19
N GLU A 195 -14.06 17.55 19.49
CA GLU A 195 -13.81 16.18 19.94
C GLU A 195 -14.80 15.16 19.33
N GLN A 196 -16.03 15.57 19.09
CA GLN A 196 -17.09 14.74 18.48
C GLN A 196 -16.79 14.36 17.00
N ASP A 197 -15.95 15.14 16.32
CA ASP A 197 -15.64 14.89 14.90
C ASP A 197 -14.91 13.56 14.73
N ALA A 198 -14.12 13.13 15.73
CA ALA A 198 -13.43 11.83 15.68
C ALA A 198 -14.42 10.66 15.58
N LEU A 199 -15.49 10.67 16.34
CA LEU A 199 -16.55 9.66 16.29
C LEU A 199 -17.31 9.71 14.95
N LEU A 200 -17.58 10.91 14.45
CA LEU A 200 -18.24 11.10 13.15
C LEU A 200 -17.39 10.59 11.99
N ILE A 201 -16.06 10.75 12.04
CA ILE A 201 -15.14 10.20 11.05
C ILE A 201 -15.19 8.68 11.08
N ALA A 202 -15.08 8.06 12.25
CA ALA A 202 -15.16 6.61 12.41
C ALA A 202 -16.51 6.06 11.91
N GLN A 203 -17.60 6.74 12.22
CA GLN A 203 -18.95 6.36 11.75
C GLN A 203 -19.06 6.47 10.22
N LYS A 204 -18.60 7.56 9.62
CA LYS A 204 -18.61 7.73 8.15
C LYS A 204 -17.82 6.62 7.43
N ILE A 205 -16.66 6.25 7.95
CA ILE A 205 -15.86 5.15 7.39
C ILE A 205 -16.67 3.84 7.47
N ARG A 206 -17.24 3.52 8.61
CA ARG A 206 -18.09 2.33 8.82
C ARG A 206 -19.26 2.28 7.85
N GLU A 207 -19.95 3.40 7.65
CA GLU A 207 -21.08 3.49 6.73
C GLU A 207 -20.67 3.29 5.26
N GLN A 208 -19.54 3.85 4.85
CA GLN A 208 -19.03 3.66 3.48
C GLN A 208 -18.64 2.21 3.21
N VAL A 209 -17.99 1.56 4.18
CA VAL A 209 -17.63 0.14 4.05
C VAL A 209 -18.88 -0.75 3.93
N LYS A 210 -19.94 -0.46 4.70
CA LYS A 210 -21.22 -1.18 4.60
C LYS A 210 -21.94 -0.98 3.26
N LYS A 211 -21.80 0.19 2.65
CA LYS A 211 -22.42 0.51 1.34
C LYS A 211 -21.71 -0.15 0.15
N ASN A 212 -20.45 -0.53 0.30
CA ASN A 212 -19.73 -1.27 -0.73
C ASN A 212 -20.26 -2.71 -0.82
N GLY A 213 -21.37 -2.89 -1.53
CA GLY A 213 -22.08 -4.16 -1.71
C GLY A 213 -21.32 -5.27 -2.46
N GLU A 214 -20.03 -5.08 -2.72
CA GLU A 214 -19.15 -6.08 -3.30
C GLU A 214 -18.62 -7.10 -2.29
N LEU A 215 -18.79 -6.85 -0.97
CA LEU A 215 -18.33 -7.74 0.09
C LEU A 215 -19.36 -8.84 0.34
N ARG A 216 -18.92 -10.08 0.34
CA ARG A 216 -19.76 -11.27 0.62
C ARG A 216 -20.12 -11.44 2.09
N CYS A 217 -19.55 -10.62 2.99
CA CYS A 217 -19.75 -10.72 4.43
C CYS A 217 -20.30 -9.43 5.03
N TYR A 218 -21.07 -9.57 6.09
CA TYR A 218 -21.49 -8.44 6.92
C TYR A 218 -20.29 -7.96 7.75
N LEU A 219 -19.90 -6.71 7.56
CA LEU A 219 -18.75 -6.12 8.22
C LEU A 219 -19.17 -5.30 9.43
N GLU A 220 -18.65 -5.63 10.58
CA GLU A 220 -18.63 -4.80 11.76
C GLU A 220 -17.20 -4.32 12.05
N THR A 221 -17.08 -3.11 12.59
CA THR A 221 -15.82 -2.53 12.98
C THR A 221 -15.94 -1.86 14.33
N SER A 222 -15.00 -2.11 15.20
CA SER A 222 -14.84 -1.39 16.47
C SER A 222 -13.94 -0.18 16.27
N ALA A 223 -14.24 0.92 16.95
CA ALA A 223 -13.45 2.13 16.89
C ALA A 223 -13.12 2.64 18.30
N GLY A 224 -11.85 2.95 18.54
CA GLY A 224 -11.41 3.69 19.72
C GLY A 224 -10.90 5.06 19.30
N CYS A 225 -11.44 6.11 19.91
CA CYS A 225 -11.07 7.49 19.61
C CYS A 225 -10.39 8.13 20.81
N TYR A 226 -9.24 8.73 20.60
CA TYR A 226 -8.49 9.49 21.62
C TYR A 226 -8.16 10.89 21.13
N ILE A 227 -8.52 11.92 21.90
CA ILE A 227 -8.15 13.30 21.58
C ILE A 227 -6.76 13.59 22.15
N ILE A 228 -5.84 13.95 21.28
CA ILE A 228 -4.45 14.20 21.65
C ILE A 228 -4.36 15.57 22.30
N ARG A 229 -4.25 15.59 23.63
CA ARG A 229 -4.09 16.82 24.42
C ARG A 229 -2.62 17.16 24.67
N ASP A 230 -1.79 16.14 24.79
CA ASP A 230 -0.34 16.27 24.92
C ASP A 230 0.33 15.77 23.65
N LYS A 231 0.85 16.70 22.84
CA LYS A 231 1.51 16.38 21.58
C LYS A 231 2.92 15.83 21.75
N GLU A 232 3.54 16.02 22.91
CA GLU A 232 4.86 15.45 23.21
C GLU A 232 4.78 13.95 23.57
N MET A 233 3.56 13.44 23.83
CA MET A 233 3.34 12.03 24.11
C MET A 233 3.80 11.15 22.92
N GLU A 234 4.47 10.06 23.22
CA GLU A 234 4.87 9.07 22.22
C GLU A 234 3.65 8.49 21.48
N VAL A 235 3.75 8.35 20.16
CA VAL A 235 2.62 7.86 19.33
C VAL A 235 2.16 6.46 19.74
N SER A 236 3.07 5.65 20.28
CA SER A 236 2.74 4.34 20.86
C SER A 236 1.82 4.46 22.09
N ALA A 237 2.05 5.45 22.96
CA ALA A 237 1.18 5.71 24.10
C ALA A 237 -0.17 6.29 23.68
N ILE A 238 -0.19 7.16 22.68
CA ILE A 238 -1.44 7.66 22.06
C ILE A 238 -2.28 6.49 21.53
N TYR A 239 -1.64 5.53 20.86
CA TYR A 239 -2.30 4.30 20.39
C TYR A 239 -2.91 3.49 21.54
N GLU A 240 -2.18 3.31 22.66
CA GLU A 240 -2.70 2.56 23.82
C GLU A 240 -3.92 3.24 24.44
N HIS A 241 -3.97 4.56 24.51
CA HIS A 241 -5.17 5.30 24.93
C HIS A 241 -6.37 5.04 24.00
N ALA A 242 -6.14 4.97 22.68
CA ALA A 242 -7.20 4.63 21.74
C ALA A 242 -7.65 3.15 21.87
N VAL A 243 -6.75 2.23 22.24
CA VAL A 243 -7.11 0.83 22.55
C VAL A 243 -8.04 0.77 23.77
N ILE A 244 -7.74 1.50 24.85
CA ILE A 244 -8.56 1.55 26.06
C ILE A 244 -9.97 2.12 25.71
N ALA A 245 -10.00 3.23 24.96
CA ALA A 245 -11.25 3.85 24.55
C ALA A 245 -12.16 2.93 23.71
N ALA A 246 -11.57 1.99 22.96
CA ALA A 246 -12.34 0.98 22.20
C ALA A 246 -12.97 -0.10 23.07
N GLN A 247 -12.50 -0.31 24.29
CA GLN A 247 -13.00 -1.34 25.22
C GLN A 247 -14.17 -0.83 26.09
N GLU A 248 -14.32 0.51 26.16
CA GLU A 248 -15.36 1.14 26.98
C GLU A 248 -16.64 1.44 26.18
N CYS A 249 -16.67 1.15 24.87
CA CYS A 249 -17.80 1.31 23.96
C CYS A 249 -18.42 -0.04 23.61
#